data_51beb7a71a46b03617cca3265aee95b0
#
_entry.id   51beb7a71a46b03617cca3265aee95b0
#
_cell.length_a   1.000
_cell.length_b   1.000
_cell.length_c   1.000
_cell.angle_alpha   90.00
_cell.angle_beta   90.00
_cell.angle_gamma   90.00
#
_symmetry.space_group_name_H-M   'P 1'
#
loop_
_entity.id
_entity.type
_entity.pdbx_description
1 polymer ?
#
loop_
_entity_poly.entity_id
_entity_poly.type
_entity_poly.pdbx_seq_one_letter_code
_entity_poly.pdbx_strand_id
1 'polypeptide(L)'
;MTTTIPAGRVAMLGLLAPTRAEPGCLDYALLESTDDPALFYFHEHWTDRAALEAHWQSAHLRAYREATKGWIERREVSVLQDAAATQP
;
A
#
# COMPACT_ATOMS: atom_id res chain seq x y z
N MET A 1 27.85 11.23 -5.46
CA MET A 1 26.86 10.73 -6.42
C MET A 1 25.46 11.02 -5.92
N THR A 2 24.66 11.65 -6.74
CA THR A 2 23.29 11.98 -6.37
C THR A 2 22.40 10.79 -6.68
N THR A 3 21.73 10.27 -5.68
CA THR A 3 20.74 9.21 -5.88
C THR A 3 19.38 9.86 -6.09
N THR A 4 18.82 9.70 -7.29
CA THR A 4 17.49 10.19 -7.58
C THR A 4 16.48 9.17 -7.12
N ILE A 5 15.60 9.56 -6.19
CA ILE A 5 14.49 8.69 -5.77
C ILE A 5 13.43 8.74 -6.88
N PRO A 6 13.03 7.60 -7.45
CA PRO A 6 11.99 7.60 -8.48
C PRO A 6 10.71 8.27 -7.97
N ALA A 7 10.04 9.01 -8.85
CA ALA A 7 8.80 9.72 -8.49
C ALA A 7 7.74 8.79 -7.92
N GLY A 8 7.63 7.57 -8.45
CA GLY A 8 6.71 6.57 -7.93
C GLY A 8 7.01 6.19 -6.48
N ARG A 9 8.29 6.06 -6.13
CA ARG A 9 8.72 5.75 -4.77
C ARG A 9 8.32 6.86 -3.80
N VAL A 10 8.52 8.12 -4.20
CA VAL A 10 8.12 9.27 -3.39
C VAL A 10 6.62 9.27 -3.15
N ALA A 11 5.83 9.03 -4.20
CA ALA A 11 4.38 8.96 -4.09
C ALA A 11 3.94 7.82 -3.16
N MET A 12 4.57 6.65 -3.27
CA MET A 12 4.28 5.50 -2.39
C MET A 12 4.59 5.80 -0.94
N LEU A 13 5.75 6.41 -0.66
CA LEU A 13 6.12 6.80 0.69
C LEU A 13 5.14 7.82 1.28
N GLY A 14 4.60 8.68 0.43
CA GLY A 14 3.61 9.69 0.85
C GLY A 14 2.30 9.10 1.33
N LEU A 15 2.00 7.84 1.04
CA LEU A 15 0.80 7.15 1.52
C LEU A 15 0.92 6.70 2.98
N LEU A 16 2.13 6.56 3.51
CA LEU A 16 2.31 5.91 4.82
C LEU A 16 1.62 6.68 5.96
N ALA A 17 1.91 7.96 6.10
CA ALA A 17 1.35 8.73 7.20
C ALA A 17 -0.18 8.84 7.17
N PRO A 18 -0.81 9.24 6.04
CA PRO A 18 -2.28 9.33 6.03
C PRO A 18 -2.97 7.98 6.17
N THR A 19 -2.37 6.90 5.64
CA THR A 19 -2.96 5.57 5.75
C THR A 19 -2.87 5.05 7.18
N ARG A 20 -1.72 5.24 7.83
CA ARG A 20 -1.55 4.82 9.23
C ARG A 20 -2.48 5.55 10.18
N ALA A 21 -2.98 6.73 9.79
CA ALA A 21 -3.95 7.48 10.57
C ALA A 21 -5.40 7.02 10.34
N GLU A 22 -5.66 6.15 9.39
CA GLU A 22 -7.01 5.66 9.12
C GLU A 22 -7.52 4.76 10.24
N PRO A 23 -8.81 4.87 10.60
CA PRO A 23 -9.39 3.96 11.57
C PRO A 23 -9.26 2.50 11.11
N GLY A 24 -8.82 1.64 12.01
CA GLY A 24 -8.67 0.22 11.71
C GLY A 24 -7.36 -0.17 11.02
N CYS A 25 -6.50 0.78 10.72
CA CYS A 25 -5.16 0.46 10.21
C CYS A 25 -4.27 0.03 11.36
N LEU A 26 -3.90 -1.25 11.37
CA LEU A 26 -3.02 -1.82 12.39
C LEU A 26 -1.56 -1.78 11.95
N ASP A 27 -1.31 -1.96 10.66
CA ASP A 27 0.04 -1.89 10.10
C ASP A 27 -0.05 -1.52 8.61
N TYR A 28 0.90 -0.74 8.16
CA TYR A 28 0.99 -0.35 6.77
C TYR A 28 2.45 -0.07 6.45
N ALA A 29 3.07 -0.96 5.69
CA ALA A 29 4.50 -0.90 5.39
C ALA A 29 4.73 -0.94 3.88
N LEU A 30 5.66 -0.14 3.42
CA LEU A 30 6.15 -0.18 2.04
C LEU A 30 7.45 -0.96 2.03
N LEU A 31 7.48 -2.02 1.25
CA LEU A 31 8.63 -2.91 1.11
C LEU A 31 9.18 -2.79 -0.30
N GLU A 32 10.49 -2.83 -0.41
CA GLU A 32 11.19 -2.82 -1.70
C GLU A 32 11.81 -4.19 -1.93
N SER A 33 11.73 -4.69 -3.17
CA SER A 33 12.45 -5.90 -3.52
C SER A 33 13.96 -5.63 -3.47
N THR A 34 14.71 -6.57 -2.92
CA THR A 34 16.17 -6.48 -2.91
C THR A 34 16.79 -6.82 -4.27
N ASP A 35 16.01 -7.45 -5.13
CA ASP A 35 16.50 -7.95 -6.43
C ASP A 35 16.03 -7.11 -7.62
N ASP A 36 14.91 -6.42 -7.48
CA ASP A 36 14.30 -5.65 -8.55
C ASP A 36 13.96 -4.24 -8.05
N PRO A 37 14.69 -3.21 -8.48
CA PRO A 37 14.45 -1.84 -8.00
C PRO A 37 13.11 -1.25 -8.45
N ALA A 38 12.40 -1.91 -9.36
CA ALA A 38 11.10 -1.46 -9.84
C ALA A 38 9.94 -2.15 -9.12
N LEU A 39 10.22 -3.07 -8.21
CA LEU A 39 9.18 -3.87 -7.55
C LEU A 39 9.01 -3.47 -6.10
N PHE A 40 7.77 -3.09 -5.76
CA PHE A 40 7.39 -2.65 -4.41
C PHE A 40 6.19 -3.43 -3.93
N TYR A 41 6.09 -3.59 -2.61
CA TYR A 41 4.97 -4.24 -1.96
C TYR A 41 4.45 -3.33 -0.85
N PHE A 42 3.12 -3.21 -0.75
CA PHE A 42 2.48 -2.68 0.45
C PHE A 42 2.02 -3.87 1.28
N HIS A 43 2.53 -3.98 2.49
CA HIS A 43 2.07 -4.96 3.47
C HIS A 43 1.16 -4.24 4.45
N GLU A 44 -0.08 -4.71 4.57
CA GLU A 44 -1.12 -4.03 5.32
C GLU A 44 -1.82 -4.97 6.27
N HIS A 45 -2.21 -4.44 7.41
CA HIS A 45 -3.02 -5.18 8.37
C HIS A 45 -4.14 -4.27 8.86
N TRP A 46 -5.37 -4.72 8.72
CA TRP A 46 -6.59 -3.98 9.06
C TRP A 46 -7.41 -4.74 10.07
N THR A 47 -8.16 -4.02 10.92
CA THR A 47 -9.00 -4.64 11.95
C THR A 47 -10.08 -5.52 11.35
N ASP A 48 -10.63 -5.12 10.18
CA ASP A 48 -11.69 -5.87 9.50
C ASP A 48 -11.75 -5.47 8.02
N ARG A 49 -12.62 -6.15 7.29
CA ARG A 49 -12.80 -5.90 5.87
C ARG A 49 -13.35 -4.50 5.60
N ALA A 50 -14.23 -4.01 6.46
CA ALA A 50 -14.81 -2.69 6.27
C ALA A 50 -13.74 -1.57 6.33
N ALA A 51 -12.76 -1.70 7.24
CA ALA A 51 -11.67 -0.76 7.32
C ALA A 51 -10.82 -0.76 6.05
N LEU A 52 -10.53 -1.94 5.51
CA LEU A 52 -9.79 -2.08 4.25
C LEU A 52 -10.56 -1.45 3.09
N GLU A 53 -11.84 -1.70 2.99
CA GLU A 53 -12.68 -1.14 1.93
C GLU A 53 -12.76 0.39 2.03
N ALA A 54 -12.85 0.93 3.25
CA ALA A 54 -12.80 2.37 3.47
C ALA A 54 -11.46 2.96 3.00
N HIS A 55 -10.35 2.25 3.24
CA HIS A 55 -9.04 2.65 2.75
C HIS A 55 -9.04 2.76 1.22
N TRP A 56 -9.63 1.80 0.53
CA TRP A 56 -9.70 1.83 -0.93
C TRP A 56 -10.47 3.03 -1.47
N GLN A 57 -11.33 3.64 -0.67
CA GLN A 57 -12.12 4.82 -1.04
C GLN A 57 -11.52 6.12 -0.51
N SER A 58 -10.39 6.05 0.19
CA SER A 58 -9.78 7.23 0.79
C SER A 58 -9.30 8.24 -0.26
N ALA A 59 -9.33 9.52 0.12
CA ALA A 59 -8.90 10.59 -0.78
C ALA A 59 -7.42 10.48 -1.13
N HIS A 60 -6.57 10.11 -0.15
CA HIS A 60 -5.13 9.99 -0.38
C HIS A 60 -4.81 8.83 -1.32
N LEU A 61 -5.53 7.70 -1.24
CA LEU A 61 -5.29 6.59 -2.15
C LEU A 61 -5.77 6.92 -3.57
N ARG A 62 -6.90 7.60 -3.69
CA ARG A 62 -7.39 8.05 -5.00
C ARG A 62 -6.42 9.01 -5.66
N ALA A 63 -5.91 9.97 -4.90
CA ALA A 63 -4.92 10.92 -5.40
C ALA A 63 -3.64 10.20 -5.83
N TYR A 64 -3.20 9.22 -5.04
CA TYR A 64 -2.05 8.39 -5.36
C TYR A 64 -2.24 7.64 -6.68
N ARG A 65 -3.38 7.00 -6.86
CA ARG A 65 -3.68 6.25 -8.09
C ARG A 65 -3.67 7.15 -9.30
N GLU A 66 -4.25 8.34 -9.19
CA GLU A 66 -4.27 9.30 -10.28
C GLU A 66 -2.85 9.79 -10.61
N ALA A 67 -2.06 10.11 -9.59
CA ALA A 67 -0.70 10.59 -9.77
C ALA A 67 0.23 9.55 -10.38
N THR A 68 0.00 8.27 -10.10
CA THR A 68 0.93 7.19 -10.49
C THR A 68 0.47 6.36 -11.67
N LYS A 69 -0.69 6.64 -12.25
CA LYS A 69 -1.25 5.78 -13.29
C LYS A 69 -0.36 5.62 -14.53
N GLY A 70 0.50 6.60 -14.81
CA GLY A 70 1.45 6.52 -15.92
C GLY A 70 2.77 5.84 -15.57
N TRP A 71 2.98 5.51 -14.28
CA TRP A 71 4.25 4.98 -13.78
C TRP A 71 4.18 3.53 -13.36
N ILE A 72 2.98 3.01 -13.11
CA ILE A 72 2.78 1.64 -12.63
C ILE A 72 2.34 0.77 -13.80
N GLU A 73 3.18 -0.20 -14.18
CA GLU A 73 2.86 -1.12 -15.27
C GLU A 73 1.86 -2.18 -14.85
N ARG A 74 1.99 -2.66 -13.61
CA ARG A 74 1.19 -3.76 -13.12
C ARG A 74 0.94 -3.63 -11.63
N ARG A 75 -0.28 -3.93 -11.23
CA ARG A 75 -0.67 -3.93 -9.83
C ARG A 75 -1.46 -5.19 -9.52
N GLU A 76 -1.08 -5.84 -8.42
CA GLU A 76 -1.79 -7.00 -7.92
C GLU A 76 -2.18 -6.76 -6.47
N VAL A 77 -3.35 -7.23 -6.10
CA VAL A 77 -3.84 -7.15 -4.72
C VAL A 77 -4.26 -8.54 -4.27
N SER A 78 -3.74 -8.97 -3.12
CA SER A 78 -4.15 -10.20 -2.48
C SER A 78 -4.68 -9.86 -1.09
N VAL A 79 -5.89 -10.29 -0.79
CA VAL A 79 -6.49 -10.11 0.53
C VAL A 79 -6.38 -11.44 1.27
N LEU A 80 -5.69 -11.41 2.41
CA LEU A 80 -5.37 -12.60 3.17
C LEU A 80 -6.02 -12.54 4.54
N GLN A 81 -6.29 -13.70 5.10
CA GLN A 81 -6.76 -13.80 6.48
C GLN A 81 -5.98 -14.91 7.17
N ASP A 82 -5.91 -14.83 8.49
CA ASP A 82 -5.25 -15.86 9.28
C ASP A 82 -5.99 -17.17 9.11
N ALA A 83 -5.31 -18.20 8.62
CA ALA A 83 -5.92 -19.52 8.40
C ALA A 83 -6.48 -20.10 9.71
N ALA A 84 -5.82 -19.84 10.83
CA ALA A 84 -6.28 -20.32 12.14
C ALA A 84 -7.62 -19.68 12.55
N ALA A 85 -7.89 -18.44 12.11
CA ALA A 85 -9.13 -17.74 12.43
C ALA A 85 -10.36 -18.35 11.75
N THR A 86 -10.17 -19.19 10.72
CA THR A 86 -11.26 -19.82 9.96
C THR A 86 -11.48 -21.29 10.33
N GLN A 87 -10.72 -21.80 11.26
CA GLN A 87 -10.90 -23.20 11.70
C GLN A 87 -12.18 -23.34 12.53
N PRO A 88 -12.93 -24.44 12.30
CA PRO A 88 -14.13 -24.72 13.08
C PRO A 88 -13.84 -25.02 14.54
#